data_79b503402239772255adc6ffaae21222
#
_entry.id   79b503402239772255adc6ffaae21222
#
_cell.length_a   1.000
_cell.length_b   1.000
_cell.length_c   1.000
_cell.angle_alpha   90.00
_cell.angle_beta   90.00
_cell.angle_gamma   90.00
#
_symmetry.space_group_name_H-M   'P 1'
#
loop_
_entity.id
_entity.type
_entity.pdbx_description
1 polymer ?
#
loop_
_entity_poly.entity_id
_entity_poly.type
_entity_poly.pdbx_seq_one_letter_code
_entity_poly.pdbx_strand_id
1 'polypeptide(L)'
;MKILIITVAGTSSRFSESLGKDCLKCIYYKNNIKESLLYRMIYQNTDFDCYVIVGGFMYDELNQVIENDFSELKKKIILVKNSYFREYGSGYSLYLGLKAIINMEFSQVVFAEGDLYVDKESFERLCELKTNVITCNDEAILASKAVAFYYDVNYGIHYIYDVSHNVLEIREPFTGIFNSGQIWKFVSSDKLKESFFSLNEVEWQGTNLVFIQRYFERLKREEYTMIRFKKWINCNTISDFERI
;
A
#
# COMPACT_ATOMS: atom_id res chain seq x y z
N MET A 1 12.77 -1.00 15.09
CA MET A 1 11.54 -1.79 14.87
C MET A 1 11.30 -1.96 13.38
N LYS A 2 10.69 -3.09 12.99
CA LYS A 2 10.14 -3.32 11.65
C LYS A 2 8.63 -3.02 11.70
N ILE A 3 8.13 -2.16 10.82
CA ILE A 3 6.74 -1.70 10.84
C ILE A 3 6.08 -2.02 9.50
N LEU A 4 4.85 -2.54 9.53
CA LEU A 4 4.00 -2.71 8.36
C LEU A 4 2.78 -1.78 8.47
N ILE A 5 2.64 -0.86 7.52
CA ILE A 5 1.46 0.01 7.39
C ILE A 5 0.56 -0.58 6.31
N ILE A 6 -0.72 -0.78 6.62
CA ILE A 6 -1.73 -1.30 5.69
C ILE A 6 -2.89 -0.30 5.66
N THR A 7 -3.23 0.22 4.49
CA THR A 7 -4.38 1.11 4.33
C THR A 7 -5.58 0.38 3.76
N VAL A 8 -6.68 0.35 4.52
CA VAL A 8 -7.93 -0.36 4.19
C VAL A 8 -9.15 0.56 4.33
N ALA A 9 -8.95 1.88 4.21
CA ALA A 9 -9.99 2.86 4.47
C ALA A 9 -11.01 3.04 3.33
N GLY A 10 -10.69 2.58 2.11
CA GLY A 10 -11.52 2.76 0.92
C GLY A 10 -12.91 2.13 1.02
N THR A 11 -13.87 2.70 0.28
CA THR A 11 -15.31 2.35 0.33
C THR A 11 -15.66 0.96 -0.19
N SER A 12 -14.72 0.24 -0.83
CA SER A 12 -14.93 -1.09 -1.41
C SER A 12 -16.10 -1.17 -2.43
N SER A 13 -16.47 -0.05 -3.06
CA SER A 13 -17.71 0.09 -3.86
C SER A 13 -17.85 -0.97 -4.93
N ARG A 14 -16.82 -1.15 -5.78
CA ARG A 14 -16.82 -2.17 -6.85
C ARG A 14 -16.92 -3.60 -6.32
N PHE A 15 -16.31 -3.85 -5.15
CA PHE A 15 -16.36 -5.15 -4.51
C PHE A 15 -17.76 -5.41 -3.93
N SER A 16 -18.35 -4.45 -3.22
CA SER A 16 -19.70 -4.48 -2.68
C SER A 16 -20.75 -4.66 -3.78
N GLU A 17 -20.62 -3.91 -4.87
CA GLU A 17 -21.48 -4.04 -6.06
C GLU A 17 -21.41 -5.44 -6.66
N SER A 18 -20.21 -6.00 -6.86
CA SER A 18 -20.02 -7.34 -7.39
C SER A 18 -20.53 -8.45 -6.46
N LEU A 19 -20.56 -8.17 -5.15
CA LEU A 19 -21.08 -9.09 -4.12
C LEU A 19 -22.61 -8.94 -3.90
N GLY A 20 -23.20 -7.81 -4.32
CA GLY A 20 -24.61 -7.48 -4.11
C GLY A 20 -24.94 -7.00 -2.69
N LYS A 21 -23.96 -6.67 -1.87
CA LYS A 21 -24.13 -6.12 -0.50
C LYS A 21 -22.89 -5.35 -0.07
N ASP A 22 -23.05 -4.43 0.88
CA ASP A 22 -21.93 -3.73 1.49
C ASP A 22 -20.96 -4.71 2.15
N CYS A 23 -19.68 -4.54 1.87
CA CYS A 23 -18.63 -5.40 2.38
C CYS A 23 -17.27 -4.67 2.40
N LEU A 24 -16.56 -4.80 3.50
CA LEU A 24 -15.17 -4.37 3.58
C LEU A 24 -14.27 -5.45 2.99
N LYS A 25 -13.81 -5.24 1.75
CA LYS A 25 -13.12 -6.25 0.93
C LYS A 25 -11.87 -6.87 1.60
N CYS A 26 -11.14 -6.10 2.42
CA CYS A 26 -9.91 -6.60 3.06
C CYS A 26 -10.14 -7.69 4.11
N ILE A 27 -11.35 -7.75 4.70
CA ILE A 27 -11.75 -8.77 5.67
C ILE A 27 -12.76 -9.77 5.11
N TYR A 28 -13.10 -9.68 3.81
CA TYR A 28 -13.97 -10.64 3.16
C TYR A 28 -13.34 -12.03 3.08
N TYR A 29 -14.14 -13.06 3.31
CA TYR A 29 -13.80 -14.46 3.13
C TYR A 29 -15.03 -15.29 2.75
N LYS A 30 -14.83 -16.48 2.17
CA LYS A 30 -15.92 -17.42 1.84
C LYS A 30 -16.16 -18.40 2.99
N ASN A 31 -15.11 -19.02 3.51
CA ASN A 31 -15.20 -20.09 4.50
C ASN A 31 -14.53 -19.72 5.83
N ASN A 32 -13.39 -19.04 5.79
CA ASN A 32 -12.57 -18.76 6.96
C ASN A 32 -11.85 -17.43 6.81
N ILE A 33 -11.73 -16.66 7.91
CA ILE A 33 -11.01 -15.37 7.95
C ILE A 33 -9.58 -15.44 7.40
N LYS A 34 -8.93 -16.59 7.48
CA LYS A 34 -7.58 -16.81 6.93
C LYS A 34 -7.51 -16.64 5.40
N GLU A 35 -8.65 -16.68 4.72
CA GLU A 35 -8.75 -16.39 3.29
C GLU A 35 -8.73 -14.89 2.99
N SER A 36 -9.03 -14.04 3.97
CA SER A 36 -9.11 -12.59 3.77
C SER A 36 -7.75 -11.98 3.41
N LEU A 37 -7.79 -10.88 2.63
CA LEU A 37 -6.57 -10.18 2.21
C LEU A 37 -5.77 -9.69 3.39
N LEU A 38 -6.44 -9.11 4.41
CA LEU A 38 -5.79 -8.58 5.60
C LEU A 38 -5.08 -9.69 6.38
N TYR A 39 -5.75 -10.84 6.58
CA TYR A 39 -5.15 -11.96 7.29
C TYR A 39 -3.92 -12.49 6.55
N ARG A 40 -4.05 -12.72 5.24
CA ARG A 40 -2.93 -13.18 4.41
C ARG A 40 -1.75 -12.21 4.46
N MET A 41 -1.99 -10.90 4.32
CA MET A 41 -0.92 -9.90 4.34
C MET A 41 -0.17 -9.86 5.68
N ILE A 42 -0.89 -9.95 6.80
CA ILE A 42 -0.28 -9.93 8.14
C ILE A 42 0.47 -11.23 8.42
N TYR A 43 -0.11 -12.39 8.08
CA TYR A 43 0.47 -13.71 8.40
C TYR A 43 1.44 -14.25 7.35
N GLN A 44 1.61 -13.59 6.20
CA GLN A 44 2.69 -13.90 5.26
C GLN A 44 4.07 -13.68 5.88
N ASN A 45 4.20 -12.68 6.74
CA ASN A 45 5.44 -12.40 7.47
C ASN A 45 5.11 -11.82 8.84
N THR A 46 5.33 -12.60 9.88
CA THR A 46 5.05 -12.23 11.28
C THR A 46 6.24 -11.56 11.98
N ASP A 47 7.33 -11.28 11.26
CA ASP A 47 8.56 -10.66 11.80
C ASP A 47 8.43 -9.15 12.07
N PHE A 48 7.28 -8.56 11.79
CA PHE A 48 7.03 -7.17 12.12
C PHE A 48 6.81 -6.99 13.64
N ASP A 49 7.41 -5.95 14.18
CA ASP A 49 7.24 -5.55 15.56
C ASP A 49 5.94 -4.77 15.78
N CYS A 50 5.46 -4.08 14.72
CA CYS A 50 4.26 -3.26 14.74
C CYS A 50 3.52 -3.32 13.40
N TYR A 51 2.20 -3.41 13.47
CA TYR A 51 1.28 -3.33 12.33
C TYR A 51 0.39 -2.10 12.52
N VAL A 52 0.43 -1.15 11.59
CA VAL A 52 -0.46 0.01 11.59
C VAL A 52 -1.52 -0.21 10.53
N ILE A 53 -2.76 -0.37 10.97
CA ILE A 53 -3.90 -0.61 10.07
C ILE A 53 -4.74 0.66 10.05
N VAL A 54 -4.89 1.27 8.87
CA VAL A 54 -5.68 2.49 8.71
C VAL A 54 -7.00 2.15 8.05
N GLY A 55 -8.07 2.15 8.85
CA GLY A 55 -9.44 1.86 8.41
C GLY A 55 -10.29 3.12 8.24
N GLY A 56 -11.39 3.02 7.50
CA GLY A 56 -12.34 4.10 7.27
C GLY A 56 -13.76 3.57 7.09
N PHE A 57 -14.10 3.11 5.88
CA PHE A 57 -15.38 2.44 5.62
C PHE A 57 -15.50 1.19 6.49
N MET A 58 -16.67 1.00 7.12
CA MET A 58 -16.95 -0.12 8.04
C MET A 58 -15.90 -0.30 9.15
N TYR A 59 -15.41 0.82 9.71
CA TYR A 59 -14.33 0.81 10.70
C TYR A 59 -14.65 -0.04 11.93
N ASP A 60 -15.91 -0.02 12.40
CA ASP A 60 -16.30 -0.74 13.60
C ASP A 60 -16.30 -2.27 13.37
N GLU A 61 -16.65 -2.71 12.16
CA GLU A 61 -16.54 -4.11 11.74
C GLU A 61 -15.08 -4.53 11.63
N LEU A 62 -14.21 -3.70 11.03
CA LEU A 62 -12.77 -3.94 11.00
C LEU A 62 -12.21 -4.10 12.43
N ASN A 63 -12.59 -3.21 13.34
CA ASN A 63 -12.15 -3.27 14.74
C ASN A 63 -12.60 -4.58 15.41
N GLN A 64 -13.84 -5.01 15.22
CA GLN A 64 -14.34 -6.29 15.77
C GLN A 64 -13.56 -7.48 15.23
N VAL A 65 -13.25 -7.51 13.93
CA VAL A 65 -12.44 -8.58 13.33
C VAL A 65 -11.02 -8.58 13.90
N ILE A 66 -10.40 -7.41 14.09
CA ILE A 66 -9.08 -7.32 14.70
C ILE A 66 -9.10 -7.83 16.16
N GLU A 67 -10.10 -7.47 16.95
CA GLU A 67 -10.24 -7.91 18.33
C GLU A 67 -10.43 -9.43 18.44
N ASN A 68 -11.20 -10.04 17.56
CA ASN A 68 -11.58 -11.44 17.63
C ASN A 68 -10.58 -12.37 16.94
N ASP A 69 -10.15 -12.02 15.73
CA ASP A 69 -9.43 -12.92 14.84
C ASP A 69 -7.91 -12.68 14.82
N PHE A 70 -7.45 -11.52 15.34
CA PHE A 70 -6.03 -11.17 15.45
C PHE A 70 -5.57 -11.02 16.89
N SER A 71 -6.23 -11.68 17.83
CA SER A 71 -5.97 -11.54 19.26
C SER A 71 -4.52 -11.80 19.66
N GLU A 72 -3.82 -12.73 19.02
CA GLU A 72 -2.39 -13.04 19.25
C GLU A 72 -1.47 -11.87 18.88
N LEU A 73 -1.85 -11.06 17.90
CA LEU A 73 -1.09 -9.91 17.43
C LEU A 73 -1.61 -8.58 17.96
N LYS A 74 -2.68 -8.58 18.75
CA LYS A 74 -3.34 -7.36 19.23
C LYS A 74 -2.38 -6.33 19.83
N LYS A 75 -1.40 -6.77 20.61
CA LYS A 75 -0.40 -5.88 21.24
C LYS A 75 0.56 -5.24 20.23
N LYS A 76 0.65 -5.79 19.02
CA LYS A 76 1.47 -5.27 17.93
C LYS A 76 0.66 -4.44 16.94
N ILE A 77 -0.68 -4.41 17.02
CA ILE A 77 -1.55 -3.70 16.09
C ILE A 77 -1.91 -2.32 16.65
N ILE A 78 -1.67 -1.30 15.83
CA ILE A 78 -2.18 0.06 16.00
C ILE A 78 -3.27 0.28 14.96
N LEU A 79 -4.52 0.35 15.40
CA LEU A 79 -5.66 0.63 14.53
C LEU A 79 -5.94 2.13 14.51
N VAL A 80 -5.90 2.72 13.32
CA VAL A 80 -6.08 4.17 13.10
C VAL A 80 -7.33 4.41 12.29
N LYS A 81 -8.20 5.34 12.74
CA LYS A 81 -9.42 5.71 12.03
C LYS A 81 -9.16 6.87 11.08
N ASN A 82 -9.44 6.68 9.79
CA ASN A 82 -9.56 7.74 8.81
C ASN A 82 -11.03 8.17 8.72
N SER A 83 -11.39 9.28 9.35
CA SER A 83 -12.76 9.81 9.33
C SER A 83 -13.11 10.54 8.02
N TYR A 84 -12.09 10.85 7.19
CA TYR A 84 -12.24 11.59 5.92
C TYR A 84 -12.05 10.67 4.69
N PHE A 85 -12.31 9.38 4.85
CA PHE A 85 -12.07 8.38 3.80
C PHE A 85 -12.92 8.56 2.53
N ARG A 86 -13.97 9.38 2.58
CA ARG A 86 -14.82 9.71 1.43
C ARG A 86 -14.43 11.02 0.76
N GLU A 87 -13.86 11.93 1.54
CA GLU A 87 -13.52 13.29 1.13
C GLU A 87 -12.10 13.37 0.57
N TYR A 88 -11.17 12.61 1.16
CA TYR A 88 -9.76 12.65 0.81
C TYR A 88 -9.30 11.37 0.11
N GLY A 89 -8.23 11.51 -0.68
CA GLY A 89 -7.61 10.40 -1.38
C GLY A 89 -6.79 9.46 -0.48
N SER A 90 -6.14 8.48 -1.10
CA SER A 90 -5.32 7.47 -0.42
C SER A 90 -4.12 8.06 0.35
N GLY A 91 -3.66 9.25 -0.03
CA GLY A 91 -2.57 9.98 0.65
C GLY A 91 -2.91 10.27 2.10
N TYR A 92 -4.15 10.62 2.42
CA TYR A 92 -4.54 10.90 3.79
C TYR A 92 -4.51 9.64 4.69
N SER A 93 -4.86 8.48 4.15
CA SER A 93 -4.71 7.23 4.87
C SER A 93 -3.24 6.92 5.16
N LEU A 94 -2.35 7.11 4.18
CA LEU A 94 -0.90 6.95 4.38
C LEU A 94 -0.36 7.97 5.40
N TYR A 95 -0.79 9.25 5.32
CA TYR A 95 -0.46 10.28 6.30
C TYR A 95 -0.78 9.84 7.73
N LEU A 96 -1.99 9.37 7.97
CA LEU A 96 -2.41 8.91 9.30
C LEU A 96 -1.57 7.72 9.78
N GLY A 97 -1.27 6.77 8.90
CA GLY A 97 -0.40 5.63 9.20
C GLY A 97 1.02 6.06 9.56
N LEU A 98 1.62 6.94 8.77
CA LEU A 98 2.95 7.49 9.06
C LEU A 98 2.96 8.35 10.32
N LYS A 99 1.95 9.19 10.53
CA LYS A 99 1.80 10.03 11.73
C LYS A 99 1.80 9.19 13.02
N ALA A 100 1.23 7.99 12.98
CA ALA A 100 1.20 7.10 14.13
C ALA A 100 2.59 6.59 14.54
N ILE A 101 3.56 6.58 13.60
CA ILE A 101 4.90 6.01 13.84
C ILE A 101 6.05 7.00 13.71
N ILE A 102 5.81 8.23 13.24
CA ILE A 102 6.87 9.18 12.83
C ILE A 102 7.84 9.52 13.97
N ASN A 103 7.38 9.44 15.21
CA ASN A 103 8.18 9.67 16.40
C ASN A 103 8.77 8.38 17.00
N MET A 104 8.54 7.23 16.40
CA MET A 104 9.12 5.97 16.84
C MET A 104 10.50 5.76 16.22
N GLU A 105 11.32 4.92 16.85
CA GLU A 105 12.55 4.42 16.26
C GLU A 105 12.26 3.16 15.43
N PHE A 106 12.58 3.20 14.15
CA PHE A 106 12.38 2.06 13.25
C PHE A 106 13.58 1.85 12.32
N SER A 107 13.80 0.60 11.95
CA SER A 107 14.82 0.19 10.98
C SER A 107 14.27 0.07 9.57
N GLN A 108 12.96 -0.20 9.45
CA GLN A 108 12.25 -0.24 8.18
C GLN A 108 10.74 -0.03 8.38
N VAL A 109 10.12 0.57 7.37
CA VAL A 109 8.67 0.67 7.23
C VAL A 109 8.31 0.04 5.88
N VAL A 110 7.39 -0.92 5.88
CA VAL A 110 6.73 -1.42 4.68
C VAL A 110 5.34 -0.78 4.63
N PHE A 111 4.99 -0.19 3.49
CA PHE A 111 3.65 0.30 3.21
C PHE A 111 3.01 -0.56 2.13
N ALA A 112 1.79 -1.02 2.39
CA ALA A 112 0.99 -1.82 1.47
C ALA A 112 -0.44 -1.29 1.36
N GLU A 113 -0.98 -1.26 0.15
CA GLU A 113 -2.43 -1.09 -0.03
C GLU A 113 -3.13 -2.40 0.33
N GLY A 114 -4.19 -2.32 1.13
CA GLY A 114 -4.79 -3.49 1.77
C GLY A 114 -5.80 -4.26 0.90
N ASP A 115 -5.88 -3.94 -0.37
CA ASP A 115 -6.71 -4.64 -1.36
C ASP A 115 -5.89 -5.57 -2.27
N LEU A 116 -4.65 -5.82 -1.88
CA LEU A 116 -3.71 -6.61 -2.67
C LEU A 116 -3.58 -8.04 -2.15
N TYR A 117 -3.49 -8.97 -3.09
CA TYR A 117 -2.88 -10.27 -2.86
C TYR A 117 -1.52 -10.33 -3.57
N VAL A 118 -0.51 -10.77 -2.86
CA VAL A 118 0.85 -10.97 -3.39
C VAL A 118 1.38 -12.34 -2.94
N ASP A 119 2.27 -12.93 -3.72
CA ASP A 119 2.89 -14.19 -3.35
C ASP A 119 3.85 -14.03 -2.17
N LYS A 120 3.85 -15.05 -1.30
CA LYS A 120 4.60 -15.05 -0.04
C LYS A 120 6.10 -14.87 -0.28
N GLU A 121 6.68 -15.62 -1.23
CA GLU A 121 8.11 -15.60 -1.50
C GLU A 121 8.62 -14.21 -1.91
N SER A 122 7.90 -13.54 -2.80
CA SER A 122 8.26 -12.18 -3.22
C SER A 122 8.11 -11.16 -2.07
N PHE A 123 7.09 -11.33 -1.21
CA PHE A 123 6.89 -10.47 -0.05
C PHE A 123 7.98 -10.68 1.03
N GLU A 124 8.34 -11.93 1.31
CA GLU A 124 9.45 -12.26 2.23
C GLU A 124 10.76 -11.66 1.72
N ARG A 125 11.07 -11.85 0.43
CA ARG A 125 12.26 -11.25 -0.20
C ARG A 125 12.29 -9.73 -0.05
N LEU A 126 11.15 -9.06 -0.23
CA LEU A 126 11.03 -7.60 0.00
C LEU A 126 11.42 -7.26 1.45
N CYS A 127 10.91 -8.01 2.42
CA CYS A 127 11.18 -7.77 3.83
C CYS A 127 12.66 -7.97 4.21
N GLU A 128 13.34 -8.93 3.60
CA GLU A 128 14.74 -9.30 3.88
C GLU A 128 15.76 -8.31 3.32
N LEU A 129 15.47 -7.67 2.18
CA LEU A 129 16.39 -6.71 1.58
C LEU A 129 16.75 -5.59 2.56
N LYS A 130 18.00 -5.15 2.54
CA LYS A 130 18.50 -4.03 3.37
C LYS A 130 18.36 -2.67 2.71
N THR A 131 17.86 -2.63 1.48
CA THR A 131 17.64 -1.42 0.68
C THR A 131 16.19 -0.96 0.74
N ASN A 132 15.92 0.27 0.30
CA ASN A 132 14.58 0.69 -0.05
C ASN A 132 14.06 -0.18 -1.20
N VAL A 133 12.74 -0.39 -1.28
CA VAL A 133 12.16 -1.24 -2.32
C VAL A 133 10.96 -0.56 -2.95
N ILE A 134 10.95 -0.55 -4.27
CA ILE A 134 9.75 -0.38 -5.09
C ILE A 134 9.34 -1.75 -5.62
N THR A 135 8.05 -1.92 -5.90
CA THR A 135 7.55 -3.17 -6.44
C THR A 135 6.85 -2.96 -7.77
N CYS A 136 6.91 -3.98 -8.62
CA CYS A 136 6.17 -4.04 -9.88
C CYS A 136 5.52 -5.41 -10.07
N ASN A 137 4.64 -5.50 -11.06
CA ASN A 137 3.97 -6.73 -11.48
C ASN A 137 3.92 -6.82 -13.01
N ASP A 138 3.48 -7.96 -13.53
CA ASP A 138 3.40 -8.25 -14.97
C ASP A 138 1.98 -8.07 -15.57
N GLU A 139 1.03 -7.52 -14.80
CA GLU A 139 -0.29 -7.21 -15.36
C GLU A 139 -0.16 -6.08 -16.40
N ALA A 140 -1.04 -6.10 -17.39
CA ALA A 140 -1.04 -5.08 -18.44
C ALA A 140 -1.21 -3.67 -17.87
N ILE A 141 -0.44 -2.71 -18.39
CA ILE A 141 -0.55 -1.31 -18.01
C ILE A 141 -1.74 -0.70 -18.75
N LEU A 142 -2.88 -0.66 -18.07
CA LEU A 142 -4.12 -0.06 -18.58
C LEU A 142 -4.39 1.22 -17.81
N ALA A 143 -4.57 2.33 -18.52
CA ALA A 143 -4.80 3.65 -17.92
C ALA A 143 -5.95 3.69 -16.90
N SER A 144 -6.96 2.81 -17.07
CA SER A 144 -8.11 2.70 -16.17
C SER A 144 -7.85 1.93 -14.88
N LYS A 145 -6.71 1.22 -14.75
CA LYS A 145 -6.45 0.29 -13.65
C LYS A 145 -5.05 0.39 -13.07
N ALA A 146 -4.05 0.77 -13.90
CA ALA A 146 -2.66 0.72 -13.52
C ALA A 146 -2.28 1.90 -12.61
N VAL A 147 -1.50 1.60 -11.58
CA VAL A 147 -0.63 2.57 -10.93
C VAL A 147 0.73 2.43 -11.61
N ALA A 148 1.00 3.28 -12.58
CA ALA A 148 2.20 3.18 -13.40
C ALA A 148 3.31 4.10 -12.89
N PHE A 149 4.54 3.66 -13.08
CA PHE A 149 5.75 4.48 -12.94
C PHE A 149 6.73 4.19 -14.07
N TYR A 150 7.62 5.13 -14.33
CA TYR A 150 8.66 4.98 -15.35
C TYR A 150 10.02 5.44 -14.81
N TYR A 151 11.06 5.04 -15.51
CA TYR A 151 12.40 5.59 -15.34
C TYR A 151 12.67 6.62 -16.44
N ASP A 152 13.11 7.82 -16.06
CA ASP A 152 13.65 8.79 -17.00
C ASP A 152 15.00 8.33 -17.58
N VAL A 153 15.63 9.17 -18.41
CA VAL A 153 16.93 8.87 -19.05
C VAL A 153 18.09 8.79 -18.04
N ASN A 154 17.92 9.32 -16.83
CA ASN A 154 18.88 9.28 -15.74
C ASN A 154 18.56 8.19 -14.71
N TYR A 155 17.56 7.33 -14.99
CA TYR A 155 17.03 6.31 -14.10
C TYR A 155 16.37 6.87 -12.83
N GLY A 156 15.91 8.11 -12.84
CA GLY A 156 15.00 8.67 -11.83
C GLY A 156 13.63 7.99 -11.92
N ILE A 157 12.98 7.77 -10.77
CA ILE A 157 11.64 7.15 -10.70
C ILE A 157 10.59 8.25 -10.79
N HIS A 158 9.60 8.05 -11.66
CA HIS A 158 8.48 8.95 -11.81
C HIS A 158 7.16 8.17 -11.80
N TYR A 159 6.32 8.39 -10.78
CA TYR A 159 4.95 7.86 -10.74
C TYR A 159 4.02 8.75 -11.56
N ILE A 160 3.10 8.13 -12.30
CA ILE A 160 2.11 8.85 -13.13
C ILE A 160 0.83 8.99 -12.30
N TYR A 161 0.55 10.19 -11.77
CA TYR A 161 -0.61 10.45 -10.91
C TYR A 161 -1.27 11.83 -11.08
N ASP A 162 -0.63 12.77 -11.78
CA ASP A 162 -1.13 14.14 -12.00
C ASP A 162 -1.88 14.30 -13.32
N VAL A 163 -2.49 13.21 -13.78
CA VAL A 163 -3.24 13.14 -15.03
C VAL A 163 -4.70 12.80 -14.77
N SER A 164 -5.55 13.07 -15.74
CA SER A 164 -6.96 12.71 -15.68
C SER A 164 -7.16 11.21 -15.50
N HIS A 165 -8.20 10.79 -14.80
CA HIS A 165 -8.56 9.39 -14.69
C HIS A 165 -8.69 8.74 -16.07
N ASN A 166 -8.21 7.51 -16.23
CA ASN A 166 -8.10 6.78 -17.50
C ASN A 166 -7.09 7.33 -18.52
N VAL A 167 -6.16 8.19 -18.09
CA VAL A 167 -5.09 8.70 -18.93
C VAL A 167 -3.75 8.33 -18.32
N LEU A 168 -2.82 7.86 -19.16
CA LEU A 168 -1.40 7.74 -18.82
C LEU A 168 -0.64 8.62 -19.80
N GLU A 169 0.10 9.59 -19.31
CA GLU A 169 0.86 10.52 -20.13
C GLU A 169 2.29 10.64 -19.59
N ILE A 170 3.26 10.47 -20.48
CA ILE A 170 4.68 10.72 -20.18
C ILE A 170 5.15 11.78 -21.17
N ARG A 171 5.59 12.93 -20.67
CA ARG A 171 5.94 14.11 -21.48
C ARG A 171 7.45 14.26 -21.71
N GLU A 172 8.23 13.30 -21.32
CA GLU A 172 9.69 13.30 -21.42
C GLU A 172 10.21 11.95 -21.92
N PRO A 173 11.41 11.88 -22.46
CA PRO A 173 12.06 10.62 -22.80
C PRO A 173 12.20 9.72 -21.57
N PHE A 174 11.91 8.44 -21.71
CA PHE A 174 11.98 7.45 -20.65
C PHE A 174 12.65 6.15 -21.11
N THR A 175 13.19 5.36 -20.17
CA THR A 175 13.89 4.11 -20.47
C THR A 175 13.06 2.88 -20.23
N GLY A 176 12.01 2.95 -19.40
CA GLY A 176 11.09 1.82 -19.14
C GLY A 176 9.90 2.26 -18.33
N ILE A 177 8.76 1.60 -18.55
CA ILE A 177 7.51 1.80 -17.82
C ILE A 177 7.09 0.51 -17.13
N PHE A 178 6.53 0.61 -15.93
CA PHE A 178 6.19 -0.52 -15.07
C PHE A 178 4.82 -0.32 -14.41
N ASN A 179 4.10 -1.42 -14.21
CA ASN A 179 2.91 -1.44 -13.37
C ASN A 179 3.34 -1.67 -11.92
N SER A 180 3.02 -0.73 -11.03
CA SER A 180 3.39 -0.80 -9.62
C SER A 180 2.75 -2.00 -8.92
N GLY A 181 3.52 -2.66 -8.07
CA GLY A 181 3.00 -3.68 -7.15
C GLY A 181 2.31 -3.08 -5.91
N GLN A 182 2.32 -1.75 -5.77
CA GLN A 182 1.64 -0.97 -4.72
C GLN A 182 2.01 -1.41 -3.30
N ILE A 183 3.25 -1.88 -3.16
CA ILE A 183 3.91 -2.14 -1.88
C ILE A 183 5.30 -1.51 -1.96
N TRP A 184 5.65 -0.76 -0.93
CA TRP A 184 6.92 -0.04 -0.86
C TRP A 184 7.61 -0.28 0.47
N LYS A 185 8.94 -0.24 0.46
CA LYS A 185 9.74 -0.34 1.68
C LYS A 185 10.68 0.84 1.81
N PHE A 186 10.70 1.41 2.99
CA PHE A 186 11.52 2.55 3.38
C PHE A 186 12.47 2.13 4.50
N VAL A 187 13.78 2.32 4.30
CA VAL A 187 14.81 1.97 5.29
C VAL A 187 15.57 3.18 5.82
N SER A 188 15.38 4.37 5.23
CA SER A 188 15.98 5.61 5.70
C SER A 188 14.96 6.38 6.55
N SER A 189 15.14 6.34 7.87
CA SER A 189 14.29 7.08 8.83
C SER A 189 14.32 8.59 8.56
N ASP A 190 15.51 9.14 8.30
CA ASP A 190 15.66 10.59 8.09
C ASP A 190 14.97 11.03 6.80
N LYS A 191 15.23 10.35 5.68
CA LYS A 191 14.57 10.65 4.40
C LYS A 191 13.04 10.46 4.48
N LEU A 192 12.56 9.49 5.27
CA LEU A 192 11.13 9.28 5.50
C LEU A 192 10.52 10.45 6.26
N LYS A 193 11.19 10.90 7.34
CA LYS A 193 10.76 12.08 8.11
C LYS A 193 10.80 13.36 7.27
N GLU A 194 11.88 13.59 6.54
CA GLU A 194 12.02 14.73 5.64
C GLU A 194 10.91 14.75 4.59
N SER A 195 10.60 13.60 3.97
CA SER A 195 9.52 13.49 3.00
C SER A 195 8.16 13.73 3.64
N PHE A 196 7.92 13.17 4.83
CA PHE A 196 6.68 13.37 5.59
C PHE A 196 6.43 14.85 5.90
N PHE A 197 7.42 15.55 6.44
CA PHE A 197 7.28 16.95 6.83
C PHE A 197 7.38 17.93 5.65
N SER A 198 7.81 17.50 4.47
CA SER A 198 7.89 18.34 3.27
C SER A 198 6.55 18.47 2.55
N LEU A 199 5.57 17.62 2.82
CA LEU A 199 4.25 17.68 2.21
C LEU A 199 3.30 18.55 3.02
N ASN A 200 2.54 19.39 2.33
CA ASN A 200 1.49 20.19 2.93
C ASN A 200 0.17 19.42 3.03
N GLU A 201 -0.83 20.02 3.68
CA GLU A 201 -2.13 19.37 3.92
C GLU A 201 -2.86 19.00 2.62
N VAL A 202 -2.81 19.84 1.60
CA VAL A 202 -3.46 19.60 0.30
C VAL A 202 -2.83 18.40 -0.42
N GLU A 203 -1.49 18.30 -0.40
CA GLU A 203 -0.77 17.18 -0.99
C GLU A 203 -1.14 15.86 -0.30
N TRP A 204 -1.29 15.85 1.03
CA TRP A 204 -1.74 14.68 1.78
C TRP A 204 -3.20 14.28 1.53
N GLN A 205 -4.06 15.23 1.17
CA GLN A 205 -5.46 14.96 0.80
C GLN A 205 -5.60 14.28 -0.58
N GLY A 206 -4.54 14.29 -1.39
CA GLY A 206 -4.50 13.66 -2.70
C GLY A 206 -4.18 12.16 -2.66
N THR A 207 -3.43 11.70 -3.65
CA THR A 207 -2.97 10.30 -3.73
C THR A 207 -1.74 10.05 -2.86
N ASN A 208 -1.58 8.82 -2.35
CA ASN A 208 -0.39 8.37 -1.63
C ASN A 208 0.89 8.43 -2.51
N LEU A 209 0.73 8.42 -3.83
CA LEU A 209 1.85 8.47 -4.77
C LEU A 209 2.65 9.77 -4.67
N VAL A 210 2.04 10.86 -4.18
CA VAL A 210 2.77 12.12 -3.91
C VAL A 210 3.87 11.90 -2.87
N PHE A 211 3.56 11.22 -1.78
CA PHE A 211 4.57 10.86 -0.77
C PHE A 211 5.60 9.86 -1.32
N ILE A 212 5.14 8.84 -2.02
CA ILE A 212 6.01 7.81 -2.61
C ILE A 212 7.01 8.47 -3.56
N GLN A 213 6.53 9.32 -4.47
CA GLN A 213 7.38 10.10 -5.37
C GLN A 213 8.39 10.95 -4.59
N ARG A 214 7.92 11.73 -3.61
CA ARG A 214 8.74 12.62 -2.79
C ARG A 214 9.84 11.87 -2.02
N TYR A 215 9.58 10.64 -1.59
CA TYR A 215 10.57 9.82 -0.92
C TYR A 215 11.63 9.27 -1.90
N PHE A 216 11.18 8.65 -3.01
CA PHE A 216 12.10 7.99 -3.94
C PHE A 216 12.92 8.97 -4.78
N GLU A 217 12.46 10.18 -5.06
CA GLU A 217 13.25 11.22 -5.72
C GLU A 217 14.47 11.70 -4.91
N ARG A 218 14.46 11.45 -3.58
CA ARG A 218 15.60 11.75 -2.67
C ARG A 218 16.65 10.66 -2.65
N LEU A 219 16.40 9.54 -3.32
CA LEU A 219 17.29 8.39 -3.35
C LEU A 219 18.12 8.37 -4.62
N LYS A 220 19.38 7.95 -4.49
CA LYS A 220 20.18 7.56 -5.65
C LYS A 220 19.76 6.18 -6.14
N ARG A 221 20.11 5.84 -7.39
CA ARG A 221 19.72 4.56 -8.01
C ARG A 221 20.17 3.33 -7.20
N GLU A 222 21.32 3.38 -6.58
CA GLU A 222 21.90 2.31 -5.76
C GLU A 222 21.26 2.16 -4.37
N GLU A 223 20.44 3.12 -3.92
CA GLU A 223 19.80 3.11 -2.61
C GLU A 223 18.48 2.37 -2.59
N TYR A 224 17.99 1.90 -3.74
CA TYR A 224 16.75 1.12 -3.82
C TYR A 224 16.85 -0.07 -4.79
N THR A 225 16.02 -1.06 -4.55
CA THR A 225 15.86 -2.27 -5.38
C THR A 225 14.42 -2.34 -5.89
N MET A 226 14.25 -2.77 -7.14
CA MET A 226 12.93 -3.12 -7.67
C MET A 226 12.70 -4.62 -7.52
N ILE A 227 11.57 -5.00 -6.92
CA ILE A 227 11.08 -6.37 -6.85
C ILE A 227 9.86 -6.52 -7.74
N ARG A 228 9.87 -7.59 -8.53
CA ARG A 228 8.71 -8.03 -9.31
C ARG A 228 8.00 -9.15 -8.57
N PHE A 229 6.70 -8.99 -8.30
CA PHE A 229 5.86 -10.03 -7.72
C PHE A 229 5.59 -11.12 -8.76
N LYS A 230 5.74 -12.39 -8.37
CA LYS A 230 5.41 -13.54 -9.21
C LYS A 230 3.91 -13.72 -9.38
N LYS A 231 3.15 -13.47 -8.32
CA LYS A 231 1.68 -13.39 -8.33
C LYS A 231 1.24 -12.13 -7.61
N TRP A 232 0.45 -11.31 -8.29
CA TRP A 232 -0.10 -10.07 -7.78
C TRP A 232 -1.53 -9.92 -8.27
N ILE A 233 -2.45 -9.56 -7.39
CA ILE A 233 -3.86 -9.33 -7.73
C ILE A 233 -4.34 -8.13 -6.93
N ASN A 234 -4.87 -7.12 -7.64
CA ASN A 234 -5.62 -6.03 -7.00
C ASN A 234 -7.10 -6.46 -6.96
N CYS A 235 -7.58 -6.79 -5.75
CA CYS A 235 -8.91 -7.32 -5.51
C CYS A 235 -9.96 -6.21 -5.49
N ASN A 236 -10.49 -5.86 -6.63
CA ASN A 236 -11.54 -4.85 -6.78
C ASN A 236 -12.95 -5.45 -6.91
N THR A 237 -13.05 -6.73 -7.26
CA THR A 237 -14.30 -7.47 -7.44
C THR A 237 -14.20 -8.86 -6.82
N ILE A 238 -15.35 -9.55 -6.68
CA ILE A 238 -15.40 -10.96 -6.26
C ILE A 238 -14.62 -11.85 -7.25
N SER A 239 -14.71 -11.57 -8.54
CA SER A 239 -13.95 -12.32 -9.54
C SER A 239 -12.44 -12.20 -9.35
N ASP A 240 -11.94 -11.04 -8.90
CA ASP A 240 -10.51 -10.90 -8.57
C ASP A 240 -10.15 -11.74 -7.34
N PHE A 241 -11.00 -11.75 -6.32
CA PHE A 241 -10.82 -12.55 -5.11
C PHE A 241 -10.80 -14.06 -5.41
N GLU A 242 -11.59 -14.53 -6.37
CA GLU A 242 -11.64 -15.94 -6.78
C GLU A 242 -10.38 -16.42 -7.52
N ARG A 243 -9.50 -15.50 -7.95
CA ARG A 243 -8.21 -15.81 -8.58
C ARG A 243 -7.09 -16.07 -7.56
N ILE A 244 -7.33 -15.81 -6.27
CA ILE A 244 -6.38 -16.06 -5.18
C ILE A 244 -6.34 -17.57 -4.86
#